data_956f20b27863d27ef1dcf8b4d1d8b325
#
_entry.id   956f20b27863d27ef1dcf8b4d1d8b325
#
_cell.length_a   1.000
_cell.length_b   1.000
_cell.length_c   1.000
_cell.angle_alpha   90.00
_cell.angle_beta   90.00
_cell.angle_gamma   90.00
#
_symmetry.space_group_name_H-M   'P 1'
#
loop_
_entity.id
_entity.type
_entity.pdbx_description
1 polymer ?
#
loop_
_entity_poly.entity_id
_entity_poly.type
_entity_poly.pdbx_seq_one_letter_code
_entity_poly.pdbx_strand_id
1 'polypeptide(L)'
;MPSIQFKDVNYSYVDNGESYLALENINLEISQGEFVCLVGHSGCGKSTMLNLIAGLAKPTSGQVAIDGQSITGPGPDRAIVFQSYSLFPWQTALQNVVFALRKTHKELTKEEAKSKAFQLLKQVGVYDAAHRFPFQLSGGMRQRVAIARALAIDAPIMLLDEPFGALDPMIRGKLQTLLLDLWEGSCCKTAIFVTHDIDEALILADRIVFMEPRRIIRTFELPKNRVHSMDSIYNDPELRAIKDEVMALFEATAQGEEDE
;
A
#
# COMPACT_ATOMS: atom_id res chain seq x y z
N MET A 1 -2.27 4.10 19.30
CA MET A 1 -1.74 3.81 17.97
C MET A 1 -2.85 3.31 17.07
N PRO A 2 -2.88 3.64 15.77
CA PRO A 2 -4.10 3.46 15.01
C PRO A 2 -4.37 2.01 14.63
N SER A 3 -5.48 1.46 15.10
CA SER A 3 -6.13 0.27 14.55
C SER A 3 -7.14 0.69 13.48
N ILE A 4 -7.30 -0.10 12.42
CA ILE A 4 -8.25 0.17 11.34
C ILE A 4 -9.35 -0.89 11.39
N GLN A 5 -10.61 -0.46 11.33
CA GLN A 5 -11.76 -1.35 11.40
C GLN A 5 -12.73 -1.09 10.26
N PHE A 6 -13.13 -2.17 9.58
CA PHE A 6 -14.26 -2.24 8.67
C PHE A 6 -15.39 -3.00 9.37
N LYS A 7 -16.59 -2.41 9.44
CA LYS A 7 -17.79 -3.04 10.03
C LYS A 7 -18.94 -2.99 9.04
N ASP A 8 -19.33 -4.16 8.53
CA ASP A 8 -20.43 -4.37 7.58
C ASP A 8 -20.38 -3.40 6.38
N VAL A 9 -19.17 -3.18 5.85
CA VAL A 9 -18.91 -2.16 4.83
C VAL A 9 -19.37 -2.66 3.47
N ASN A 10 -20.27 -1.86 2.85
CA ASN A 10 -20.60 -1.97 1.44
C ASN A 10 -20.19 -0.70 0.71
N TYR A 11 -19.76 -0.85 -0.53
CA TYR A 11 -19.41 0.30 -1.37
C TYR A 11 -19.81 0.05 -2.82
N SER A 12 -20.50 1.03 -3.39
CA SER A 12 -20.85 1.04 -4.81
C SER A 12 -20.36 2.30 -5.48
N TYR A 13 -19.79 2.15 -6.68
CA TYR A 13 -19.56 3.26 -7.60
C TYR A 13 -20.87 3.63 -8.30
N VAL A 14 -21.08 4.91 -8.57
CA VAL A 14 -22.17 5.39 -9.42
C VAL A 14 -21.54 6.01 -10.66
N ASP A 15 -21.83 5.46 -11.82
CA ASP A 15 -21.43 5.99 -13.11
C ASP A 15 -22.63 6.09 -14.04
N ASN A 16 -22.86 7.26 -14.63
CA ASN A 16 -23.97 7.55 -15.54
C ASN A 16 -25.37 7.17 -14.99
N GLY A 17 -25.53 7.15 -13.66
CA GLY A 17 -26.79 6.78 -12.99
C GLY A 17 -26.94 5.28 -12.71
N GLU A 18 -26.00 4.46 -13.14
CA GLU A 18 -25.92 3.04 -12.79
C GLU A 18 -25.04 2.83 -11.56
N SER A 19 -25.41 1.87 -10.71
CA SER A 19 -24.69 1.54 -9.47
C SER A 19 -23.98 0.20 -9.63
N TYR A 20 -22.66 0.23 -9.42
CA TYR A 20 -21.79 -0.96 -9.51
C TYR A 20 -21.25 -1.29 -8.12
N LEU A 21 -21.67 -2.43 -7.56
CA LEU A 21 -21.21 -2.90 -6.26
C LEU A 21 -19.74 -3.32 -6.34
N ALA A 22 -18.89 -2.67 -5.57
CA ALA A 22 -17.44 -2.93 -5.53
C ALA A 22 -16.99 -3.64 -4.26
N LEU A 23 -17.70 -3.45 -3.14
CA LEU A 23 -17.43 -4.14 -1.87
C LEU A 23 -18.77 -4.55 -1.24
N GLU A 24 -18.82 -5.78 -0.72
CA GLU A 24 -20.00 -6.36 -0.12
C GLU A 24 -19.68 -6.96 1.26
N ASN A 25 -20.33 -6.43 2.30
CA ASN A 25 -20.23 -6.90 3.68
C ASN A 25 -18.79 -7.12 4.17
N ILE A 26 -17.91 -6.15 3.92
CA ILE A 26 -16.52 -6.23 4.35
C ILE A 26 -16.43 -6.03 5.86
N ASN A 27 -15.88 -7.03 6.53
CA ASN A 27 -15.54 -7.01 7.94
C ASN A 27 -14.06 -7.35 8.07
N LEU A 28 -13.25 -6.40 8.56
CA LEU A 28 -11.80 -6.55 8.73
C LEU A 28 -11.33 -5.66 9.87
N GLU A 29 -10.50 -6.22 10.72
CA GLU A 29 -9.75 -5.47 11.72
C GLU A 29 -8.26 -5.58 11.44
N ILE A 30 -7.56 -4.45 11.40
CA ILE A 30 -6.12 -4.36 11.21
C ILE A 30 -5.53 -3.78 12.49
N SER A 31 -4.67 -4.56 13.12
CA SER A 31 -4.02 -4.16 14.36
C SER A 31 -2.98 -3.10 14.12
N GLN A 32 -2.71 -2.36 15.15
CA GLN A 32 -1.64 -1.39 15.14
C GLN A 32 -0.27 -2.04 14.92
N GLY A 33 0.53 -1.42 14.06
CA GLY A 33 1.87 -1.90 13.71
C GLY A 33 1.86 -3.11 12.77
N GLU A 34 0.69 -3.56 12.34
CA GLU A 34 0.53 -4.70 11.47
C GLU A 34 0.79 -4.32 10.00
N PHE A 35 1.53 -5.17 9.29
CA PHE A 35 1.70 -5.09 7.84
C PHE A 35 0.73 -6.05 7.16
N VAL A 36 -0.36 -5.54 6.59
CA VAL A 36 -1.38 -6.34 5.92
C VAL A 36 -1.25 -6.21 4.40
N CYS A 37 -1.15 -7.34 3.71
CA CYS A 37 -1.25 -7.38 2.25
C CYS A 37 -2.66 -7.77 1.81
N LEU A 38 -3.28 -6.93 0.96
CA LEU A 38 -4.51 -7.27 0.24
C LEU A 38 -4.13 -7.88 -1.10
N VAL A 39 -4.55 -9.13 -1.33
CA VAL A 39 -4.18 -9.92 -2.51
C VAL A 39 -5.45 -10.41 -3.20
N GLY A 40 -5.45 -10.51 -4.53
CA GLY A 40 -6.58 -10.96 -5.34
C GLY A 40 -6.51 -10.43 -6.78
N HIS A 41 -7.43 -10.87 -7.65
CA HIS A 41 -7.48 -10.45 -9.05
C HIS A 41 -7.70 -8.95 -9.23
N SER A 42 -7.40 -8.44 -10.44
CA SER A 42 -7.72 -7.06 -10.79
C SER A 42 -9.23 -6.82 -10.72
N GLY A 43 -9.63 -5.68 -10.15
CA GLY A 43 -11.05 -5.34 -10.02
C GLY A 43 -11.77 -5.92 -8.80
N CYS A 44 -11.17 -6.80 -7.99
CA CYS A 44 -11.86 -7.42 -6.84
C CYS A 44 -12.17 -6.46 -5.67
N GLY A 45 -11.68 -5.20 -5.68
CA GLY A 45 -12.00 -4.19 -4.67
C GLY A 45 -10.85 -3.72 -3.78
N LYS A 46 -9.60 -4.22 -3.97
CA LYS A 46 -8.43 -3.87 -3.15
C LYS A 46 -8.17 -2.36 -3.07
N SER A 47 -8.03 -1.69 -4.21
CA SER A 47 -7.82 -0.23 -4.29
C SER A 47 -9.02 0.54 -3.74
N THR A 48 -10.23 -0.03 -3.82
CA THR A 48 -11.43 0.55 -3.20
C THR A 48 -11.33 0.53 -1.68
N MET A 49 -10.90 -0.59 -1.07
CA MET A 49 -10.63 -0.66 0.38
C MET A 49 -9.59 0.37 0.79
N LEU A 50 -8.50 0.50 0.02
CA LEU A 50 -7.45 1.49 0.24
C LEU A 50 -8.00 2.92 0.21
N ASN A 51 -8.86 3.25 -0.77
CA ASN A 51 -9.48 4.56 -0.90
C ASN A 51 -10.44 4.87 0.26
N LEU A 52 -11.14 3.88 0.80
CA LEU A 52 -11.97 4.04 1.99
C LEU A 52 -11.12 4.37 3.22
N ILE A 53 -10.00 3.65 3.44
CA ILE A 53 -9.05 3.96 4.54
C ILE A 53 -8.43 5.34 4.33
N ALA A 54 -8.07 5.71 3.10
CA ALA A 54 -7.50 7.02 2.79
C ALA A 54 -8.50 8.18 3.03
N GLY A 55 -9.80 7.86 3.14
CA GLY A 55 -10.87 8.85 3.23
C GLY A 55 -11.16 9.57 1.90
N LEU A 56 -10.73 8.97 0.78
CA LEU A 56 -10.99 9.46 -0.58
C LEU A 56 -12.38 9.03 -1.07
N ALA A 57 -12.93 7.98 -0.47
CA ALA A 57 -14.28 7.50 -0.67
C ALA A 57 -14.98 7.30 0.68
N LYS A 58 -16.31 7.29 0.66
CA LYS A 58 -17.13 6.99 1.84
C LYS A 58 -17.93 5.72 1.59
N PRO A 59 -18.04 4.80 2.56
CA PRO A 59 -18.83 3.59 2.37
C PRO A 59 -20.30 3.95 2.07
N THR A 60 -20.96 3.14 1.24
CA THR A 60 -22.39 3.26 0.95
C THR A 60 -23.23 2.84 2.17
N SER A 61 -22.75 1.83 2.90
CA SER A 61 -23.28 1.43 4.21
C SER A 61 -22.16 0.82 5.05
N GLY A 62 -22.39 0.65 6.35
CA GLY A 62 -21.37 0.23 7.30
C GLY A 62 -20.44 1.37 7.70
N GLN A 63 -19.30 1.03 8.29
CA GLN A 63 -18.37 2.02 8.85
C GLN A 63 -16.92 1.60 8.64
N VAL A 64 -16.07 2.56 8.24
CA VAL A 64 -14.61 2.44 8.32
C VAL A 64 -14.12 3.41 9.39
N ALA A 65 -13.33 2.90 10.33
CA ALA A 65 -12.85 3.68 11.46
C ALA A 65 -11.35 3.49 11.69
N ILE A 66 -10.70 4.52 12.24
CA ILE A 66 -9.35 4.48 12.79
C ILE A 66 -9.45 4.82 14.27
N ASP A 67 -8.96 3.94 15.15
CA ASP A 67 -9.06 4.07 16.61
C ASP A 67 -10.49 4.33 17.11
N GLY A 68 -11.45 3.65 16.49
CA GLY A 68 -12.87 3.78 16.80
C GLY A 68 -13.52 5.08 16.27
N GLN A 69 -12.76 5.97 15.63
CA GLN A 69 -13.28 7.18 15.02
C GLN A 69 -13.55 6.96 13.52
N SER A 70 -14.78 7.24 13.08
CA SER A 70 -15.15 7.13 11.66
C SER A 70 -14.29 8.02 10.78
N ILE A 71 -13.84 7.48 9.65
CA ILE A 71 -13.13 8.24 8.63
C ILE A 71 -14.11 9.17 7.91
N THR A 72 -13.90 10.47 8.01
CA THR A 72 -14.75 11.48 7.36
C THR A 72 -14.13 12.09 6.11
N GLY A 73 -12.83 11.90 5.91
CA GLY A 73 -12.08 12.43 4.76
C GLY A 73 -10.59 12.14 4.86
N PRO A 74 -9.77 12.62 3.92
CA PRO A 74 -8.31 12.50 3.99
C PRO A 74 -7.75 13.15 5.24
N GLY A 75 -6.69 12.56 5.82
CA GLY A 75 -6.05 13.04 7.04
C GLY A 75 -4.52 12.97 6.96
N PRO A 76 -3.81 13.74 7.82
CA PRO A 76 -2.35 13.72 7.92
C PRO A 76 -1.79 12.47 8.59
N ASP A 77 -2.64 11.67 9.21
CA ASP A 77 -2.37 10.39 9.86
C ASP A 77 -2.14 9.24 8.88
N ARG A 78 -2.30 9.51 7.57
CA ARG A 78 -2.20 8.52 6.49
C ARG A 78 -1.37 9.04 5.33
N ALA A 79 -0.41 8.23 4.88
CA ALA A 79 0.32 8.46 3.64
C ALA A 79 -0.13 7.44 2.59
N ILE A 80 -0.32 7.88 1.34
CA ILE A 80 -0.73 7.00 0.26
C ILE A 80 0.24 7.07 -0.92
N VAL A 81 0.59 5.90 -1.46
CA VAL A 81 1.26 5.72 -2.73
C VAL A 81 0.26 5.12 -3.70
N PHE A 82 -0.11 5.87 -4.73
CA PHE A 82 -1.05 5.45 -5.77
C PHE A 82 -0.32 4.67 -6.88
N GLN A 83 -1.02 3.75 -7.51
CA GLN A 83 -0.56 3.04 -8.70
C GLN A 83 -0.15 4.02 -9.84
N SER A 84 -0.86 5.13 -10.00
CA SER A 84 -0.60 6.18 -11.00
C SER A 84 0.46 7.21 -10.59
N TYR A 85 1.22 6.96 -9.53
CA TYR A 85 2.29 7.80 -8.95
C TYR A 85 1.82 9.14 -8.36
N SER A 86 0.84 9.79 -8.95
CA SER A 86 0.22 11.07 -8.53
C SER A 86 1.22 12.19 -8.17
N LEU A 87 2.34 12.26 -8.91
CA LEU A 87 3.33 13.32 -8.74
C LEU A 87 2.81 14.63 -9.33
N PHE A 88 3.18 15.75 -8.72
CA PHE A 88 2.91 17.08 -9.26
C PHE A 88 3.75 17.28 -10.54
N PRO A 89 3.14 17.35 -11.74
CA PRO A 89 3.89 17.37 -13.00
C PRO A 89 4.71 18.65 -13.23
N TRP A 90 4.33 19.72 -12.54
CA TRP A 90 5.02 21.03 -12.57
C TRP A 90 6.11 21.16 -11.52
N GLN A 91 6.38 20.14 -10.72
CA GLN A 91 7.43 20.10 -9.70
C GLN A 91 8.47 19.05 -10.05
N THR A 92 9.74 19.34 -9.75
CA THR A 92 10.81 18.33 -9.86
C THR A 92 10.63 17.22 -8.83
N ALA A 93 11.36 16.11 -8.96
CA ALA A 93 11.37 15.03 -7.98
C ALA A 93 11.65 15.56 -6.56
N LEU A 94 12.68 16.39 -6.41
CA LEU A 94 13.04 17.03 -5.14
C LEU A 94 11.88 17.91 -4.59
N GLN A 95 11.28 18.72 -5.44
CA GLN A 95 10.19 19.62 -5.04
C GLN A 95 8.95 18.85 -4.59
N ASN A 96 8.63 17.71 -5.22
CA ASN A 96 7.56 16.81 -4.79
C ASN A 96 7.76 16.31 -3.36
N VAL A 97 8.99 15.92 -3.00
CA VAL A 97 9.32 15.43 -1.65
C VAL A 97 9.39 16.58 -0.65
N VAL A 98 10.02 17.70 -1.01
CA VAL A 98 10.07 18.93 -0.17
C VAL A 98 8.66 19.44 0.15
N PHE A 99 7.74 19.36 -0.82
CA PHE A 99 6.35 19.77 -0.58
C PHE A 99 5.69 18.95 0.54
N ALA A 100 5.87 17.61 0.52
CA ALA A 100 5.34 16.75 1.57
C ALA A 100 5.94 17.09 2.93
N LEU A 101 7.27 17.16 3.04
CA LEU A 101 7.98 17.52 4.27
C LEU A 101 7.46 18.85 4.86
N ARG A 102 7.35 19.88 4.05
CA ARG A 102 6.90 21.20 4.53
C ARG A 102 5.42 21.29 4.90
N LYS A 103 4.60 20.34 4.43
CA LYS A 103 3.19 20.27 4.80
C LYS A 103 2.98 19.58 6.13
N THR A 104 3.78 18.53 6.40
CA THR A 104 3.65 17.73 7.62
C THR A 104 4.57 18.20 8.74
N HIS A 105 5.77 18.68 8.43
CA HIS A 105 6.80 19.12 9.36
C HIS A 105 6.98 20.64 9.26
N LYS A 106 6.06 21.39 9.86
CA LYS A 106 6.03 22.87 9.79
C LYS A 106 7.21 23.53 10.48
N GLU A 107 7.87 22.82 11.39
CA GLU A 107 9.05 23.25 12.14
C GLU A 107 10.33 23.28 11.27
N LEU A 108 10.37 22.55 10.15
CA LEU A 108 11.54 22.49 9.29
C LEU A 108 11.73 23.79 8.49
N THR A 109 12.95 24.30 8.50
CA THR A 109 13.37 25.33 7.56
C THR A 109 13.37 24.79 6.13
N LYS A 110 13.43 25.67 5.15
CA LYS A 110 13.49 25.30 3.73
C LYS A 110 14.72 24.46 3.40
N GLU A 111 15.85 24.80 3.99
CA GLU A 111 17.14 24.14 3.81
C GLU A 111 17.14 22.74 4.44
N GLU A 112 16.59 22.59 5.65
CA GLU A 112 16.46 21.30 6.32
C GLU A 112 15.50 20.35 5.56
N ALA A 113 14.35 20.87 5.12
CA ALA A 113 13.41 20.10 4.30
C ALA A 113 14.06 19.64 2.98
N LYS A 114 14.88 20.51 2.34
CA LYS A 114 15.63 20.17 1.13
C LYS A 114 16.66 19.08 1.40
N SER A 115 17.42 19.19 2.51
CA SER A 115 18.42 18.20 2.91
C SER A 115 17.77 16.83 3.18
N LYS A 116 16.68 16.79 3.97
CA LYS A 116 15.92 15.55 4.22
C LYS A 116 15.34 14.95 2.92
N ALA A 117 14.83 15.79 2.03
CA ALA A 117 14.32 15.32 0.74
C ALA A 117 15.40 14.66 -0.12
N PHE A 118 16.62 15.21 -0.14
CA PHE A 118 17.76 14.59 -0.82
C PHE A 118 18.12 13.22 -0.20
N GLN A 119 18.09 13.10 1.13
CA GLN A 119 18.33 11.83 1.81
C GLN A 119 17.30 10.78 1.42
N LEU A 120 16.00 11.12 1.42
CA LEU A 120 14.92 10.23 0.99
C LEU A 120 15.08 9.80 -0.49
N LEU A 121 15.40 10.74 -1.39
CA LEU A 121 15.65 10.43 -2.79
C LEU A 121 16.86 9.52 -2.98
N LYS A 122 17.89 9.66 -2.11
CA LYS A 122 19.05 8.77 -2.11
C LYS A 122 18.68 7.36 -1.62
N GLN A 123 17.89 7.24 -0.56
CA GLN A 123 17.41 5.95 -0.04
C GLN A 123 16.63 5.16 -1.10
N VAL A 124 15.75 5.81 -1.84
CA VAL A 124 15.00 5.16 -2.94
C VAL A 124 15.79 5.10 -4.27
N GLY A 125 17.06 5.50 -4.30
CA GLY A 125 17.96 5.38 -5.45
C GLY A 125 17.59 6.25 -6.65
N VAL A 126 17.11 7.49 -6.42
CA VAL A 126 16.80 8.48 -7.48
C VAL A 126 17.44 9.85 -7.23
N TYR A 127 18.51 9.89 -6.44
CA TYR A 127 19.24 11.12 -6.11
C TYR A 127 19.69 11.91 -7.34
N ASP A 128 20.28 11.24 -8.34
CA ASP A 128 20.81 11.87 -9.56
C ASP A 128 19.71 12.49 -10.45
N ALA A 129 18.44 12.10 -10.21
CA ALA A 129 17.29 12.62 -10.91
C ALA A 129 16.48 13.66 -10.09
N ALA A 130 17.00 14.13 -8.95
CA ALA A 130 16.32 15.03 -8.03
C ALA A 130 15.76 16.31 -8.70
N HIS A 131 16.46 16.81 -9.71
CA HIS A 131 16.09 18.03 -10.43
C HIS A 131 15.27 17.80 -11.70
N ARG A 132 14.93 16.54 -12.03
CA ARG A 132 14.09 16.21 -13.19
C ARG A 132 12.61 16.33 -12.85
N PHE A 133 11.82 16.73 -13.83
CA PHE A 133 10.36 16.73 -13.76
C PHE A 133 9.80 15.32 -14.00
N PRO A 134 8.58 14.99 -13.54
CA PRO A 134 7.98 13.67 -13.71
C PRO A 134 7.98 13.14 -15.15
N PHE A 135 7.76 13.98 -16.14
CA PHE A 135 7.80 13.59 -17.55
C PHE A 135 9.20 13.21 -18.08
N GLN A 136 10.26 13.58 -17.36
CA GLN A 136 11.66 13.24 -17.65
C GLN A 136 12.12 11.97 -16.93
N LEU A 137 11.26 11.35 -16.13
CA LEU A 137 11.55 10.17 -15.33
C LEU A 137 10.92 8.93 -15.97
N SER A 138 11.62 7.78 -15.88
CA SER A 138 11.00 6.49 -16.19
C SER A 138 9.86 6.15 -15.22
N GLY A 139 9.00 5.19 -15.57
CA GLY A 139 7.93 4.71 -14.69
C GLY A 139 8.43 4.33 -13.31
N GLY A 140 9.47 3.49 -13.25
CA GLY A 140 10.08 3.07 -11.99
C GLY A 140 10.74 4.21 -11.21
N MET A 141 11.28 5.24 -11.86
CA MET A 141 11.79 6.43 -11.16
C MET A 141 10.65 7.26 -10.58
N ARG A 142 9.54 7.44 -11.31
CA ARG A 142 8.34 8.12 -10.78
C ARG A 142 7.80 7.41 -9.55
N GLN A 143 7.72 6.07 -9.60
CA GLN A 143 7.28 5.25 -8.48
C GLN A 143 8.16 5.47 -7.24
N ARG A 144 9.48 5.43 -7.40
CA ARG A 144 10.42 5.68 -6.30
C ARG A 144 10.32 7.09 -5.72
N VAL A 145 10.08 8.09 -6.54
CA VAL A 145 9.80 9.45 -6.05
C VAL A 145 8.47 9.51 -5.28
N ALA A 146 7.43 8.79 -5.72
CA ALA A 146 6.16 8.71 -5.01
C ALA A 146 6.32 8.04 -3.63
N ILE A 147 7.12 6.96 -3.56
CA ILE A 147 7.47 6.31 -2.28
C ILE A 147 8.24 7.29 -1.38
N ALA A 148 9.27 7.98 -1.89
CA ALA A 148 10.02 8.98 -1.12
C ALA A 148 9.10 10.09 -0.59
N ARG A 149 8.12 10.54 -1.37
CA ARG A 149 7.12 11.53 -0.97
C ARG A 149 6.21 11.01 0.14
N ALA A 150 5.78 9.76 0.08
CA ALA A 150 4.98 9.13 1.13
C ALA A 150 5.79 8.97 2.43
N LEU A 151 7.04 8.53 2.34
CA LEU A 151 7.96 8.46 3.49
C LEU A 151 8.19 9.84 4.14
N ALA A 152 8.23 10.89 3.32
CA ALA A 152 8.39 12.27 3.79
C ALA A 152 7.23 12.77 4.67
N ILE A 153 6.03 12.19 4.55
CA ILE A 153 4.87 12.52 5.39
C ILE A 153 5.07 11.99 6.81
N ASP A 154 5.78 10.87 6.96
CA ASP A 154 6.03 10.19 8.23
C ASP A 154 4.74 9.86 9.02
N ALA A 155 3.69 9.48 8.28
CA ALA A 155 2.39 9.15 8.84
C ALA A 155 2.43 7.79 9.57
N PRO A 156 1.61 7.60 10.63
CA PRO A 156 1.48 6.33 11.33
C PRO A 156 0.81 5.22 10.51
N ILE A 157 0.07 5.56 9.44
CA ILE A 157 -0.53 4.61 8.51
C ILE A 157 0.04 4.84 7.12
N MET A 158 0.51 3.76 6.47
CA MET A 158 0.99 3.78 5.10
C MET A 158 0.11 2.91 4.21
N LEU A 159 -0.41 3.50 3.15
CA LEU A 159 -1.26 2.86 2.15
C LEU A 159 -0.49 2.78 0.84
N LEU A 160 -0.33 1.57 0.30
CA LEU A 160 0.50 1.32 -0.87
C LEU A 160 -0.31 0.53 -1.91
N ASP A 161 -0.65 1.19 -3.01
CA ASP A 161 -1.41 0.58 -4.10
C ASP A 161 -0.46 0.17 -5.23
N GLU A 162 -0.15 -1.12 -5.32
CA GLU A 162 0.78 -1.74 -6.27
C GLU A 162 2.11 -0.97 -6.43
N PRO A 163 2.83 -0.68 -5.32
CA PRO A 163 3.96 0.26 -5.34
C PRO A 163 5.18 -0.27 -6.09
N PHE A 164 5.20 -1.54 -6.49
CA PHE A 164 6.34 -2.16 -7.17
C PHE A 164 6.05 -2.62 -8.60
N GLY A 165 4.81 -2.46 -9.09
CA GLY A 165 4.38 -2.98 -10.39
C GLY A 165 5.21 -2.49 -11.60
N ALA A 166 5.78 -1.28 -11.53
CA ALA A 166 6.58 -0.68 -12.61
C ALA A 166 8.09 -0.83 -12.41
N LEU A 167 8.55 -1.66 -11.45
CA LEU A 167 9.96 -1.79 -11.08
C LEU A 167 10.59 -3.06 -11.64
N ASP A 168 11.86 -2.96 -12.03
CA ASP A 168 12.66 -4.13 -12.31
C ASP A 168 12.95 -4.95 -11.03
N PRO A 169 13.23 -6.28 -11.14
CA PRO A 169 13.38 -7.16 -9.98
C PRO A 169 14.45 -6.72 -9.00
N MET A 170 15.59 -6.18 -9.48
CA MET A 170 16.69 -5.77 -8.60
C MET A 170 16.31 -4.54 -7.77
N ILE A 171 15.65 -3.56 -8.37
CA ILE A 171 15.19 -2.35 -7.68
C ILE A 171 14.04 -2.70 -6.74
N ARG A 172 13.13 -3.60 -7.16
CA ARG A 172 12.03 -4.09 -6.35
C ARG A 172 12.56 -4.69 -5.02
N GLY A 173 13.51 -5.62 -5.08
CA GLY A 173 14.11 -6.22 -3.88
C GLY A 173 14.75 -5.19 -2.94
N LYS A 174 15.45 -4.18 -3.48
CA LYS A 174 16.03 -3.09 -2.65
C LYS A 174 14.95 -2.26 -1.94
N LEU A 175 13.83 -2.00 -2.60
CA LEU A 175 12.74 -1.23 -1.98
C LEU A 175 11.93 -2.06 -0.99
N GLN A 176 11.77 -3.36 -1.22
CA GLN A 176 11.20 -4.28 -0.24
C GLN A 176 12.04 -4.27 1.04
N THR A 177 13.37 -4.44 0.94
CA THR A 177 14.27 -4.33 2.08
C THR A 177 14.16 -2.97 2.77
N LEU A 178 14.16 -1.87 2.02
CA LEU A 178 13.99 -0.52 2.58
C LEU A 178 12.67 -0.38 3.36
N LEU A 179 11.57 -0.90 2.84
CA LEU A 179 10.29 -0.85 3.54
C LEU A 179 10.32 -1.69 4.82
N LEU A 180 10.93 -2.88 4.78
CA LEU A 180 11.09 -3.74 5.96
C LEU A 180 11.96 -3.05 7.03
N ASP A 181 13.12 -2.50 6.66
CA ASP A 181 14.00 -1.76 7.58
C ASP A 181 13.28 -0.59 8.26
N LEU A 182 12.48 0.14 7.50
CA LEU A 182 11.67 1.25 8.02
C LEU A 182 10.55 0.74 8.93
N TRP A 183 10.03 -0.45 8.67
CA TRP A 183 8.98 -1.09 9.44
C TRP A 183 9.51 -1.62 10.77
N GLU A 184 10.58 -2.41 10.74
CA GLU A 184 11.23 -2.99 11.92
C GLU A 184 11.84 -1.92 12.82
N GLY A 185 12.39 -0.84 12.22
CA GLY A 185 12.95 0.30 12.95
C GLY A 185 11.92 1.24 13.58
N SER A 186 10.65 1.14 13.18
CA SER A 186 9.57 2.04 13.60
C SER A 186 8.46 1.21 14.26
N CYS A 187 8.55 0.94 15.55
CA CYS A 187 7.60 0.09 16.32
C CYS A 187 6.10 0.42 16.17
N CYS A 188 5.70 1.26 15.25
CA CYS A 188 4.41 1.92 15.35
C CYS A 188 3.70 2.21 14.02
N LYS A 189 4.22 1.81 12.86
CA LYS A 189 3.53 2.11 11.58
C LYS A 189 2.64 0.94 11.16
N THR A 190 1.38 1.21 10.82
CA THR A 190 0.46 0.24 10.21
C THR A 190 0.55 0.35 8.70
N ALA A 191 0.74 -0.75 7.95
CA ALA A 191 0.75 -0.76 6.49
C ALA A 191 -0.37 -1.58 5.91
N ILE A 192 -0.95 -1.02 4.87
CA ILE A 192 -1.83 -1.75 3.97
C ILE A 192 -1.22 -1.70 2.58
N PHE A 193 -0.88 -2.86 2.08
CA PHE A 193 -0.18 -3.05 0.84
C PHE A 193 -1.05 -3.84 -0.14
N VAL A 194 -1.34 -3.28 -1.28
CA VAL A 194 -2.08 -3.95 -2.36
C VAL A 194 -1.07 -4.50 -3.36
N THR A 195 -1.19 -5.77 -3.67
CA THR A 195 -0.38 -6.41 -4.70
C THR A 195 -1.15 -7.58 -5.34
N HIS A 196 -0.77 -7.96 -6.54
CA HIS A 196 -1.14 -9.20 -7.18
C HIS A 196 0.01 -10.23 -7.16
N ASP A 197 1.17 -9.85 -6.61
CA ASP A 197 2.35 -10.71 -6.47
C ASP A 197 2.35 -11.38 -5.10
N ILE A 198 2.16 -12.72 -5.09
CA ILE A 198 2.07 -13.52 -3.87
C ILE A 198 3.41 -13.51 -3.13
N ASP A 199 4.53 -13.53 -3.86
CA ASP A 199 5.86 -13.55 -3.25
C ASP A 199 6.15 -12.23 -2.53
N GLU A 200 5.69 -11.09 -3.06
CA GLU A 200 5.74 -9.80 -2.36
C GLU A 200 4.95 -9.85 -1.05
N ALA A 201 3.74 -10.40 -1.09
CA ALA A 201 2.91 -10.50 0.10
C ALA A 201 3.54 -11.40 1.17
N LEU A 202 4.10 -12.55 0.77
CA LEU A 202 4.79 -13.48 1.68
C LEU A 202 6.07 -12.90 2.29
N ILE A 203 6.79 -12.04 1.56
CA ILE A 203 8.00 -11.38 2.06
C ILE A 203 7.64 -10.29 3.07
N LEU A 204 6.65 -9.47 2.76
CA LEU A 204 6.40 -8.20 3.47
C LEU A 204 5.39 -8.33 4.61
N ALA A 205 4.30 -9.11 4.43
CA ALA A 205 3.15 -9.05 5.32
C ALA A 205 3.34 -9.80 6.63
N ASP A 206 2.67 -9.35 7.68
CA ASP A 206 2.34 -10.15 8.85
C ASP A 206 1.10 -11.00 8.58
N ARG A 207 0.21 -10.49 7.71
CA ARG A 207 -1.05 -11.14 7.35
C ARG A 207 -1.44 -10.84 5.91
N ILE A 208 -1.87 -11.90 5.21
CA ILE A 208 -2.42 -11.78 3.85
C ILE A 208 -3.94 -11.89 3.94
N VAL A 209 -4.64 -10.94 3.31
CA VAL A 209 -6.09 -10.93 3.15
C VAL A 209 -6.39 -11.18 1.67
N PHE A 210 -6.91 -12.35 1.36
CA PHE A 210 -7.29 -12.74 0.01
C PHE A 210 -8.72 -12.27 -0.30
N MET A 211 -8.86 -11.59 -1.44
CA MET A 211 -10.13 -11.04 -1.92
C MET A 211 -10.52 -11.65 -3.26
N GLU A 212 -11.76 -12.08 -3.34
CA GLU A 212 -12.53 -12.26 -4.58
C GLU A 212 -13.30 -10.98 -4.95
N PRO A 213 -13.96 -10.95 -6.13
CA PRO A 213 -14.81 -9.83 -6.45
C PRO A 213 -15.78 -9.49 -5.31
N ARG A 214 -15.63 -8.28 -4.78
CA ARG A 214 -16.45 -7.66 -3.72
C ARG A 214 -16.24 -8.15 -2.30
N ARG A 215 -15.59 -9.31 -2.03
CA ARG A 215 -15.57 -9.97 -0.70
C ARG A 215 -14.17 -10.38 -0.26
N ILE A 216 -13.98 -10.42 1.05
CA ILE A 216 -12.83 -11.10 1.66
C ILE A 216 -13.21 -12.58 1.80
N ILE A 217 -12.36 -13.46 1.27
CA ILE A 217 -12.59 -14.91 1.30
C ILE A 217 -11.81 -15.58 2.41
N ARG A 218 -10.54 -15.20 2.54
CA ARG A 218 -9.66 -15.84 3.50
C ARG A 218 -8.56 -14.92 3.99
N THR A 219 -8.12 -15.17 5.21
CA THR A 219 -7.01 -14.47 5.84
C THR A 219 -5.97 -15.48 6.26
N PHE A 220 -4.69 -15.17 6.01
CA PHE A 220 -3.54 -16.00 6.35
C PHE A 220 -2.62 -15.21 7.26
N GLU A 221 -2.43 -15.70 8.49
CA GLU A 221 -1.41 -15.19 9.41
C GLU A 221 -0.06 -15.78 9.02
N LEU A 222 0.98 -14.95 8.94
CA LEU A 222 2.31 -15.40 8.60
C LEU A 222 3.18 -15.58 9.85
N PRO A 223 4.16 -16.51 9.86
CA PRO A 223 5.06 -16.71 11.00
C PRO A 223 5.81 -15.43 11.37
N LYS A 224 5.73 -15.00 12.64
CA LYS A 224 6.33 -13.74 13.11
C LYS A 224 7.86 -13.71 13.08
N ASN A 225 8.52 -14.87 13.17
CA ASN A 225 9.98 -14.98 13.24
C ASN A 225 10.60 -15.44 11.91
N ARG A 226 9.89 -15.27 10.79
CA ARG A 226 10.40 -15.67 9.48
C ARG A 226 11.50 -14.72 8.98
N VAL A 227 12.37 -15.23 8.15
CA VAL A 227 13.30 -14.40 7.38
C VAL A 227 12.56 -13.82 6.18
N HIS A 228 12.58 -12.51 6.03
CA HIS A 228 11.93 -11.78 4.95
C HIS A 228 12.74 -11.88 3.65
N SER A 229 12.76 -13.05 3.03
CA SER A 229 13.53 -13.31 1.81
C SER A 229 12.84 -14.33 0.90
N MET A 230 13.20 -14.30 -0.39
CA MET A 230 12.73 -15.29 -1.36
C MET A 230 13.16 -16.72 -0.97
N ASP A 231 14.37 -16.87 -0.42
CA ASP A 231 14.87 -18.18 -0.01
C ASP A 231 14.03 -18.79 1.12
N SER A 232 13.50 -17.96 2.04
CA SER A 232 12.64 -18.47 3.11
C SER A 232 11.31 -18.99 2.59
N ILE A 233 10.72 -18.40 1.56
CA ILE A 233 9.47 -18.88 0.95
C ILE A 233 9.63 -20.32 0.43
N TYR A 234 10.78 -20.64 -0.15
CA TYR A 234 11.04 -21.97 -0.71
C TYR A 234 11.51 -22.99 0.31
N ASN A 235 12.15 -22.57 1.39
CA ASN A 235 12.76 -23.46 2.39
C ASN A 235 11.90 -23.66 3.63
N ASP A 236 10.97 -22.76 3.93
CA ASP A 236 10.04 -22.90 5.06
C ASP A 236 8.77 -23.66 4.62
N PRO A 237 8.47 -24.83 5.19
CA PRO A 237 7.29 -25.61 4.81
C PRO A 237 5.96 -24.90 5.10
N GLU A 238 5.90 -24.05 6.14
CA GLU A 238 4.68 -23.31 6.49
C GLU A 238 4.40 -22.20 5.46
N LEU A 239 5.43 -21.42 5.09
CA LEU A 239 5.30 -20.39 4.05
C LEU A 239 4.95 -20.99 2.69
N ARG A 240 5.53 -22.16 2.37
CA ARG A 240 5.21 -22.88 1.13
C ARG A 240 3.75 -23.32 1.12
N ALA A 241 3.25 -23.91 2.22
CA ALA A 241 1.86 -24.32 2.32
C ALA A 241 0.90 -23.14 2.15
N ILE A 242 1.20 -21.99 2.78
CA ILE A 242 0.41 -20.76 2.61
C ILE A 242 0.46 -20.30 1.15
N LYS A 243 1.64 -20.31 0.51
CA LYS A 243 1.78 -19.95 -0.91
C LYS A 243 0.89 -20.82 -1.80
N ASP A 244 0.96 -22.14 -1.61
CA ASP A 244 0.19 -23.10 -2.40
C ASP A 244 -1.33 -22.90 -2.21
N GLU A 245 -1.78 -22.61 -0.98
CA GLU A 245 -3.18 -22.31 -0.71
C GLU A 245 -3.63 -20.99 -1.36
N VAL A 246 -2.83 -19.93 -1.29
CA VAL A 246 -3.14 -18.66 -1.94
C VAL A 246 -3.19 -18.81 -3.46
N MET A 247 -2.24 -19.57 -4.05
CA MET A 247 -2.25 -19.88 -5.49
C MET A 247 -3.50 -20.66 -5.90
N ALA A 248 -3.89 -21.68 -5.12
CA ALA A 248 -5.11 -22.43 -5.39
C ALA A 248 -6.38 -21.56 -5.39
N LEU A 249 -6.45 -20.57 -4.49
CA LEU A 249 -7.52 -19.58 -4.48
C LEU A 249 -7.51 -18.71 -5.75
N PHE A 250 -6.32 -18.27 -6.21
CA PHE A 250 -6.23 -17.53 -7.47
C PHE A 250 -6.72 -18.34 -8.67
N GLU A 251 -6.33 -19.62 -8.76
CA GLU A 251 -6.75 -20.50 -9.85
C GLU A 251 -8.27 -20.76 -9.82
N ALA A 252 -8.84 -20.97 -8.64
CA ALA A 252 -10.28 -21.19 -8.48
C ALA A 252 -11.11 -19.98 -8.89
N THR A 253 -10.64 -18.77 -8.56
CA THR A 253 -11.34 -17.52 -8.88
C THR A 253 -11.21 -17.14 -10.36
N ALA A 254 -10.12 -17.49 -11.04
CA ALA A 254 -9.95 -17.25 -12.47
C ALA A 254 -10.92 -18.07 -13.32
N GLN A 255 -11.24 -19.30 -12.89
CA GLN A 255 -12.18 -20.17 -13.60
C GLN A 255 -13.64 -19.71 -13.48
N GLY A 256 -14.00 -19.01 -12.39
CA GLY A 256 -15.37 -18.48 -12.20
C GLY A 256 -15.69 -17.27 -13.08
N GLU A 257 -14.67 -16.53 -13.56
CA GLU A 257 -14.85 -15.38 -14.45
C GLU A 257 -15.03 -15.77 -15.94
N GLU A 258 -14.66 -17.00 -16.34
CA GLU A 258 -14.86 -17.51 -17.71
C GLU A 258 -16.27 -18.12 -17.93
N ASP A 259 -17.01 -18.39 -16.84
CA ASP A 259 -18.33 -19.03 -16.89
C ASP A 259 -19.51 -18.03 -16.71
N GLU A 260 -19.26 -16.72 -16.50
CA GLU A 260 -20.27 -15.64 -16.45
C GLU A 260 -20.20 -14.75 -17.72
#